data_55a0d4a2a7e6a2c89f9db9698a4e7fb5
#
_entry.id   55a0d4a2a7e6a2c89f9db9698a4e7fb5
#
_cell.length_a   1.000
_cell.length_b   1.000
_cell.length_c   1.000
_cell.angle_alpha   90.00
_cell.angle_beta   90.00
_cell.angle_gamma   90.00
#
_symmetry.space_group_name_H-M   'P 1'
#
loop_
_entity.id
_entity.type
_entity.pdbx_description
1 polymer ?
#
loop_
_entity_poly.entity_id
_entity_poly.type
_entity_poly.pdbx_seq_one_letter_code
_entity_poly.pdbx_strand_id
1 'polypeptide(L)'
;LSIHFGLVSKCIPNLEGCTSISRVGRYPPVNYFFKPMMLIYSISLFFYWYNFLKLTKTDTSFIKIMIFFSIISLILYVLFLGENKVYASFFRRVGIYIYIFFTVLSQYLVSKKNFFNNQNKSLKKSFLKYKYILSLSLLIGGIILLPILIIKIDNLPGIKNIISWNYFLLIQTYFLLSYLYLRN
;
A
#
# COMPACT_ATOMS: atom_id res chain seq x y z
N LEU A 1 -16.59 8.05 -10.76
CA LEU A 1 -17.24 6.93 -11.48
C LEU A 1 -18.18 6.15 -10.55
N SER A 2 -17.69 5.46 -9.49
CA SER A 2 -18.55 4.61 -8.62
C SER A 2 -19.74 5.34 -8.00
N ILE A 3 -19.58 6.61 -7.61
CA ILE A 3 -20.64 7.46 -7.11
C ILE A 3 -21.64 7.79 -8.23
N HIS A 4 -21.16 8.12 -9.42
CA HIS A 4 -22.00 8.46 -10.58
C HIS A 4 -22.91 7.30 -11.00
N PHE A 5 -22.42 6.06 -10.88
CA PHE A 5 -23.21 4.86 -11.17
C PHE A 5 -24.03 4.34 -9.97
N GLY A 6 -24.13 5.08 -8.88
CA GLY A 6 -24.91 4.69 -7.70
C GLY A 6 -24.37 3.47 -6.94
N LEU A 7 -23.14 3.01 -7.27
CA LEU A 7 -22.54 1.83 -6.64
C LEU A 7 -22.04 2.10 -5.21
N VAL A 8 -21.80 3.37 -4.90
CA VAL A 8 -21.30 3.84 -3.61
C VAL A 8 -21.98 5.17 -3.27
N SER A 9 -22.32 5.36 -2.00
CA SER A 9 -22.87 6.63 -1.48
C SER A 9 -21.91 7.79 -1.72
N LYS A 10 -22.44 8.99 -1.93
CA LYS A 10 -21.64 10.22 -2.03
C LYS A 10 -21.08 10.55 -0.64
N CYS A 11 -19.79 10.37 -0.46
CA CYS A 11 -19.12 10.59 0.82
C CYS A 11 -17.61 10.74 0.65
N ILE A 12 -16.93 11.14 1.72
CA ILE A 12 -15.46 11.18 1.81
C ILE A 12 -14.98 9.91 2.55
N PRO A 13 -14.50 8.87 1.83
CA PRO A 13 -14.20 7.58 2.46
C PRO A 13 -13.16 7.63 3.58
N ASN A 14 -12.20 8.57 3.50
CA ASN A 14 -11.14 8.75 4.50
C ASN A 14 -11.65 9.30 5.84
N LEU A 15 -12.80 10.02 5.82
CA LEU A 15 -13.37 10.65 7.00
C LEU A 15 -14.62 9.91 7.48
N GLU A 16 -15.48 9.51 6.55
CA GLU A 16 -16.80 8.95 6.86
C GLU A 16 -16.83 7.42 6.81
N GLY A 17 -15.84 6.79 6.16
CA GLY A 17 -15.72 5.33 6.13
C GLY A 17 -16.84 4.59 5.39
N CYS A 18 -17.60 5.27 4.55
CA CYS A 18 -18.78 4.74 3.87
C CYS A 18 -18.50 3.58 2.90
N THR A 19 -17.25 3.45 2.44
CA THR A 19 -16.88 2.41 1.48
C THR A 19 -15.42 1.97 1.64
N SER A 20 -15.15 0.70 1.30
CA SER A 20 -13.79 0.17 1.24
C SER A 20 -13.17 0.38 -0.14
N ILE A 21 -11.84 0.42 -0.21
CA ILE A 21 -11.07 0.53 -1.47
C ILE A 21 -11.49 -0.56 -2.46
N SER A 22 -11.62 -1.80 -2.02
CA SER A 22 -12.00 -2.92 -2.87
C SER A 22 -13.45 -2.84 -3.36
N ARG A 23 -14.36 -2.21 -2.61
CA ARG A 23 -15.77 -2.05 -3.02
C ARG A 23 -15.90 -1.04 -4.15
N VAL A 24 -15.12 0.05 -4.11
CA VAL A 24 -15.13 1.09 -5.16
C VAL A 24 -14.80 0.52 -6.53
N GLY A 25 -13.84 -0.41 -6.62
CA GLY A 25 -13.36 -0.98 -7.89
C GLY A 25 -13.97 -2.33 -8.27
N ARG A 26 -14.94 -2.87 -7.49
CA ARG A 26 -15.39 -4.25 -7.67
C ARG A 26 -16.36 -4.45 -8.82
N TYR A 27 -17.26 -3.51 -9.04
CA TYR A 27 -18.41 -3.69 -9.93
C TYR A 27 -18.23 -2.97 -11.28
N PRO A 28 -18.75 -3.55 -12.38
CA PRO A 28 -18.84 -2.85 -13.67
C PRO A 28 -19.67 -1.56 -13.55
N PRO A 29 -19.36 -0.51 -14.32
CA PRO A 29 -18.27 -0.42 -15.30
C PRO A 29 -16.93 -0.05 -14.70
N VAL A 30 -16.85 0.31 -13.40
CA VAL A 30 -15.63 0.81 -12.72
C VAL A 30 -14.52 -0.23 -12.74
N ASN A 31 -14.87 -1.50 -12.59
CA ASN A 31 -13.94 -2.63 -12.62
C ASN A 31 -13.08 -2.67 -13.89
N TYR A 32 -13.65 -2.33 -15.06
CA TYR A 32 -12.94 -2.33 -16.34
C TYR A 32 -11.80 -1.30 -16.40
N PHE A 33 -11.88 -0.22 -15.64
CA PHE A 33 -10.82 0.77 -15.52
C PHE A 33 -9.90 0.49 -14.33
N PHE A 34 -10.47 0.07 -13.21
CA PHE A 34 -9.72 -0.12 -11.98
C PHE A 34 -8.71 -1.26 -12.08
N LYS A 35 -9.08 -2.41 -12.66
CA LYS A 35 -8.17 -3.54 -12.83
C LYS A 35 -6.93 -3.20 -13.68
N PRO A 36 -7.06 -2.67 -14.91
CA PRO A 36 -5.89 -2.29 -15.71
C PRO A 36 -5.01 -1.25 -15.01
N MET A 37 -5.61 -0.23 -14.36
CA MET A 37 -4.86 0.78 -13.64
C MET A 37 -4.04 0.19 -12.48
N MET A 38 -4.61 -0.76 -11.74
CA MET A 38 -3.90 -1.45 -10.66
C MET A 38 -2.80 -2.39 -11.18
N LEU A 39 -2.96 -3.00 -12.35
CA LEU A 39 -1.91 -3.78 -13.00
C LEU A 39 -0.76 -2.87 -13.46
N ILE A 40 -1.06 -1.74 -14.08
CA ILE A 40 -0.05 -0.72 -14.45
C ILE A 40 0.68 -0.23 -13.19
N TYR A 41 -0.04 0.00 -12.09
CA TYR A 41 0.56 0.37 -10.81
C TYR A 41 1.51 -0.72 -10.30
N SER A 42 1.16 -1.99 -10.39
CA SER A 42 2.03 -3.10 -9.92
C SER A 42 3.33 -3.19 -10.75
N ILE A 43 3.25 -2.98 -12.06
CA ILE A 43 4.42 -2.92 -12.96
C ILE A 43 5.29 -1.69 -12.63
N SER A 44 4.66 -0.53 -12.44
CA SER A 44 5.36 0.70 -12.04
C SER A 44 6.06 0.54 -10.69
N LEU A 45 5.44 -0.17 -9.75
CA LEU A 45 6.01 -0.47 -8.44
C LEU A 45 7.27 -1.36 -8.56
N PHE A 46 7.26 -2.33 -9.48
CA PHE A 46 8.44 -3.15 -9.78
C PHE A 46 9.60 -2.29 -10.28
N PHE A 47 9.38 -1.45 -11.29
CA PHE A 47 10.41 -0.56 -11.83
C PHE A 47 10.89 0.47 -10.80
N TYR A 48 9.99 1.01 -9.99
CA TYR A 48 10.35 1.90 -8.90
C TYR A 48 11.34 1.23 -7.94
N TRP A 49 11.01 0.05 -7.43
CA TRP A 49 11.86 -0.65 -6.48
C TRP A 49 13.20 -1.06 -7.07
N TYR A 50 13.19 -1.57 -8.31
CA TYR A 50 14.41 -1.94 -9.01
C TYR A 50 15.40 -0.77 -9.12
N ASN A 51 14.94 0.37 -9.62
CA ASN A 51 15.76 1.58 -9.77
C ASN A 51 16.15 2.18 -8.41
N PHE A 52 15.21 2.24 -7.45
CA PHE A 52 15.45 2.82 -6.15
C PHE A 52 16.53 2.05 -5.36
N LEU A 53 16.47 0.73 -5.32
CA LEU A 53 17.47 -0.10 -4.66
C LEU A 53 18.86 0.07 -5.28
N LYS A 54 18.95 0.14 -6.61
CA LYS A 54 20.19 0.35 -7.34
C LYS A 54 20.80 1.72 -7.02
N LEU A 55 20.00 2.77 -7.06
CA LEU A 55 20.43 4.16 -6.80
C LEU A 55 20.87 4.37 -5.35
N THR A 56 20.20 3.74 -4.40
CA THR A 56 20.49 3.90 -2.97
C THR A 56 21.52 2.92 -2.43
N LYS A 57 21.98 1.99 -3.25
CA LYS A 57 22.93 0.91 -2.86
C LYS A 57 22.45 0.10 -1.64
N THR A 58 21.13 -0.01 -1.50
CA THR A 58 20.49 -0.79 -0.41
C THR A 58 20.11 -2.20 -0.83
N ASP A 59 20.58 -2.59 -2.00
CA ASP A 59 20.27 -3.87 -2.61
C ASP A 59 20.75 -5.05 -1.74
N THR A 60 19.77 -5.84 -1.27
CA THR A 60 20.02 -7.12 -0.58
C THR A 60 19.01 -8.14 -1.09
N SER A 61 19.43 -9.40 -1.19
CA SER A 61 18.55 -10.50 -1.65
C SER A 61 17.27 -10.59 -0.83
N PHE A 62 17.36 -10.39 0.49
CA PHE A 62 16.21 -10.42 1.38
C PHE A 62 15.17 -9.34 1.02
N ILE A 63 15.59 -8.09 0.80
CA ILE A 63 14.69 -6.99 0.42
C ILE A 63 14.03 -7.26 -0.94
N LYS A 64 14.80 -7.78 -1.91
CA LYS A 64 14.24 -8.15 -3.23
C LYS A 64 13.14 -9.21 -3.12
N ILE A 65 13.34 -10.23 -2.31
CA ILE A 65 12.35 -11.28 -2.08
C ILE A 65 11.07 -10.70 -1.48
N MET A 66 11.18 -9.81 -0.46
CA MET A 66 10.02 -9.15 0.15
C MET A 66 9.22 -8.32 -0.87
N ILE A 67 9.93 -7.54 -1.70
CA ILE A 67 9.31 -6.73 -2.76
C ILE A 67 8.62 -7.62 -3.79
N PHE A 68 9.23 -8.72 -4.19
CA PHE A 68 8.67 -9.67 -5.13
C PHE A 68 7.36 -10.27 -4.61
N PHE A 69 7.32 -10.72 -3.35
CA PHE A 69 6.09 -11.20 -2.72
C PHE A 69 5.02 -10.12 -2.62
N SER A 70 5.40 -8.89 -2.32
CA SER A 70 4.47 -7.75 -2.32
C SER A 70 3.79 -7.56 -3.67
N ILE A 71 4.57 -7.52 -4.76
CA ILE A 71 4.05 -7.29 -6.12
C ILE A 71 3.16 -8.44 -6.58
N ILE A 72 3.58 -9.70 -6.38
CA ILE A 72 2.77 -10.87 -6.73
C ILE A 72 1.44 -10.85 -5.96
N SER A 73 1.47 -10.54 -4.67
CA SER A 73 0.26 -10.49 -3.86
C SER A 73 -0.71 -9.40 -4.31
N LEU A 74 -0.19 -8.26 -4.78
CA LEU A 74 -1.00 -7.21 -5.38
C LEU A 74 -1.64 -7.67 -6.69
N ILE A 75 -0.89 -8.34 -7.56
CA ILE A 75 -1.42 -8.91 -8.81
C ILE A 75 -2.52 -9.93 -8.52
N LEU A 76 -2.30 -10.84 -7.57
CA LEU A 76 -3.31 -11.80 -7.15
C LEU A 76 -4.58 -11.10 -6.65
N TYR A 77 -4.44 -10.08 -5.81
CA TYR A 77 -5.58 -9.27 -5.35
C TYR A 77 -6.38 -8.71 -6.53
N VAL A 78 -5.72 -8.14 -7.53
CA VAL A 78 -6.35 -7.51 -8.70
C VAL A 78 -7.05 -8.54 -9.59
N LEU A 79 -6.44 -9.69 -9.82
CA LEU A 79 -7.01 -10.76 -10.65
C LEU A 79 -8.35 -11.24 -10.10
N PHE A 80 -8.43 -11.45 -8.79
CA PHE A 80 -9.66 -11.91 -8.12
C PHE A 80 -10.64 -10.77 -7.78
N LEU A 81 -10.33 -9.51 -8.11
CA LEU A 81 -11.24 -8.40 -7.90
C LEU A 81 -12.44 -8.49 -8.86
N GLY A 82 -13.67 -8.38 -8.34
CA GLY A 82 -14.90 -8.47 -9.13
C GLY A 82 -15.49 -9.87 -9.25
N GLU A 83 -14.78 -10.92 -8.88
CA GLU A 83 -15.35 -12.26 -8.79
C GLU A 83 -16.19 -12.45 -7.53
N ASN A 84 -17.38 -13.07 -7.67
CA ASN A 84 -18.32 -13.27 -6.54
C ASN A 84 -18.14 -14.64 -5.84
N LYS A 85 -17.19 -15.45 -6.28
CA LYS A 85 -16.94 -16.78 -5.71
C LYS A 85 -16.30 -16.70 -4.33
N VAL A 86 -16.58 -17.66 -3.46
CA VAL A 86 -16.06 -17.70 -2.07
C VAL A 86 -14.54 -17.67 -2.03
N TYR A 87 -13.87 -18.50 -2.84
CA TYR A 87 -12.41 -18.53 -2.90
C TYR A 87 -11.82 -17.19 -3.36
N ALA A 88 -12.47 -16.48 -4.30
CA ALA A 88 -12.03 -15.18 -4.77
C ALA A 88 -12.06 -14.14 -3.64
N SER A 89 -13.04 -14.21 -2.74
CA SER A 89 -13.10 -13.33 -1.57
C SER A 89 -11.96 -13.58 -0.59
N PHE A 90 -11.54 -14.84 -0.45
CA PHE A 90 -10.39 -15.22 0.36
C PHE A 90 -9.09 -14.69 -0.25
N PHE A 91 -8.81 -14.96 -1.53
CA PHE A 91 -7.59 -14.51 -2.21
C PHE A 91 -7.47 -12.98 -2.25
N ARG A 92 -8.57 -12.24 -2.40
CA ARG A 92 -8.56 -10.78 -2.30
C ARG A 92 -8.11 -10.29 -0.93
N ARG A 93 -8.66 -10.87 0.15
CA ARG A 93 -8.30 -10.45 1.52
C ARG A 93 -6.84 -10.78 1.83
N VAL A 94 -6.47 -12.02 1.58
CA VAL A 94 -5.11 -12.49 1.84
C VAL A 94 -4.10 -11.72 0.97
N GLY A 95 -4.38 -11.54 -0.32
CA GLY A 95 -3.51 -10.82 -1.26
C GLY A 95 -3.25 -9.39 -0.82
N ILE A 96 -4.29 -8.63 -0.41
CA ILE A 96 -4.09 -7.24 0.01
C ILE A 96 -3.34 -7.13 1.34
N TYR A 97 -3.58 -8.05 2.32
CA TYR A 97 -2.85 -8.03 3.59
C TYR A 97 -1.37 -8.37 3.40
N ILE A 98 -1.07 -9.38 2.59
CA ILE A 98 0.32 -9.77 2.27
C ILE A 98 1.02 -8.62 1.52
N TYR A 99 0.34 -8.00 0.53
CA TYR A 99 0.86 -6.83 -0.18
C TYR A 99 1.23 -5.70 0.78
N ILE A 100 0.32 -5.30 1.66
CA ILE A 100 0.55 -4.23 2.63
C ILE A 100 1.71 -4.56 3.55
N PHE A 101 1.71 -5.76 4.14
CA PHE A 101 2.74 -6.21 5.07
C PHE A 101 4.14 -6.17 4.46
N PHE A 102 4.32 -6.81 3.31
CA PHE A 102 5.63 -6.85 2.65
C PHE A 102 6.06 -5.49 2.08
N THR A 103 5.12 -4.66 1.63
CA THR A 103 5.43 -3.29 1.17
C THR A 103 5.96 -2.46 2.33
N VAL A 104 5.26 -2.43 3.47
CA VAL A 104 5.65 -1.63 4.64
C VAL A 104 6.96 -2.15 5.24
N LEU A 105 7.14 -3.47 5.31
CA LEU A 105 8.38 -4.07 5.77
C LEU A 105 9.56 -3.68 4.87
N SER A 106 9.39 -3.73 3.55
CA SER A 106 10.40 -3.30 2.58
C SER A 106 10.72 -1.81 2.72
N GLN A 107 9.69 -0.97 2.87
CA GLN A 107 9.84 0.48 3.10
C GLN A 107 10.66 0.75 4.36
N TYR A 108 10.38 0.04 5.45
CA TYR A 108 11.12 0.17 6.71
C TYR A 108 12.59 -0.26 6.58
N LEU A 109 12.84 -1.45 6.03
CA LEU A 109 14.20 -2.00 5.89
C LEU A 109 15.08 -1.10 5.02
N VAL A 110 14.55 -0.64 3.89
CA VAL A 110 15.26 0.26 2.97
C VAL A 110 15.51 1.62 3.63
N SER A 111 14.52 2.18 4.33
CA SER A 111 14.65 3.47 5.02
C SER A 111 15.67 3.39 6.16
N LYS A 112 15.62 2.32 6.95
CA LYS A 112 16.61 2.05 8.01
C LYS A 112 18.02 2.02 7.44
N LYS A 113 18.25 1.19 6.40
CA LYS A 113 19.57 1.05 5.79
C LYS A 113 20.06 2.39 5.20
N ASN A 114 19.19 3.13 4.49
CA ASN A 114 19.52 4.43 3.94
C ASN A 114 19.82 5.48 5.01
N PHE A 115 19.07 5.50 6.10
CA PHE A 115 19.27 6.44 7.19
C PHE A 115 20.64 6.24 7.87
N PHE A 116 21.01 5.00 8.15
CA PHE A 116 22.29 4.70 8.79
C PHE A 116 23.49 4.87 7.85
N ASN A 117 23.35 4.58 6.56
CA ASN A 117 24.45 4.67 5.60
C ASN A 117 24.78 6.11 5.14
N ASN A 118 23.81 7.03 5.18
CA ASN A 118 23.94 8.37 4.60
C ASN A 118 23.91 9.51 5.63
N GLN A 119 24.52 9.33 6.79
CA GLN A 119 24.52 10.33 7.86
C GLN A 119 25.26 11.64 7.54
N ASN A 120 26.11 11.66 6.51
CA ASN A 120 27.05 12.77 6.25
C ASN A 120 26.53 13.88 5.31
N LYS A 121 25.30 13.76 4.73
CA LYS A 121 24.75 14.77 3.81
C LYS A 121 23.62 15.55 4.48
N SER A 122 23.85 16.80 4.86
CA SER A 122 22.96 17.65 5.67
C SER A 122 21.51 17.76 5.16
N LEU A 123 21.29 18.20 3.92
CA LEU A 123 19.93 18.39 3.37
C LEU A 123 19.17 17.07 3.14
N LYS A 124 19.85 16.05 2.63
CA LYS A 124 19.26 14.73 2.41
C LYS A 124 18.91 14.00 3.71
N LYS A 125 19.57 14.35 4.82
CA LYS A 125 19.33 13.75 6.14
C LYS A 125 17.92 14.01 6.65
N SER A 126 17.33 15.19 6.41
CA SER A 126 15.97 15.51 6.82
C SER A 126 14.94 14.59 6.13
N PHE A 127 15.02 14.44 4.80
CA PHE A 127 14.13 13.53 4.05
C PHE A 127 14.29 12.07 4.47
N LEU A 128 15.52 11.61 4.72
CA LEU A 128 15.77 10.26 5.20
C LEU A 128 15.19 10.02 6.59
N LYS A 129 15.28 11.01 7.48
CA LYS A 129 14.68 10.96 8.82
C LYS A 129 13.15 10.84 8.73
N TYR A 130 12.49 11.69 7.92
CA TYR A 130 11.03 11.61 7.72
C TYR A 130 10.59 10.28 7.12
N LYS A 131 11.31 9.77 6.12
CA LYS A 131 11.02 8.46 5.52
C LYS A 131 11.16 7.33 6.54
N TYR A 132 12.20 7.37 7.36
CA TYR A 132 12.42 6.36 8.40
C TYR A 132 11.32 6.42 9.46
N ILE A 133 10.98 7.60 9.97
CA ILE A 133 9.90 7.78 10.95
C ILE A 133 8.56 7.31 10.36
N LEU A 134 8.23 7.72 9.13
CA LEU A 134 7.00 7.31 8.46
C LEU A 134 6.93 5.79 8.29
N SER A 135 8.00 5.15 7.81
CA SER A 135 8.02 3.70 7.61
C SER A 135 7.97 2.92 8.93
N LEU A 136 8.58 3.43 9.99
CA LEU A 136 8.50 2.87 11.33
C LEU A 136 7.08 2.99 11.92
N SER A 137 6.46 4.16 11.80
CA SER A 137 5.09 4.38 12.26
C SER A 137 4.08 3.51 11.50
N LEU A 138 4.26 3.32 10.19
CA LEU A 138 3.47 2.39 9.40
C LEU A 138 3.65 0.94 9.86
N LEU A 139 4.88 0.51 10.16
CA LEU A 139 5.13 -0.84 10.64
C LEU A 139 4.45 -1.10 11.99
N ILE A 140 4.65 -0.21 12.95
CA ILE A 140 4.05 -0.31 14.29
C ILE A 140 2.52 -0.21 14.18
N GLY A 141 2.02 0.78 13.45
CA GLY A 141 0.59 0.97 13.21
C GLY A 141 -0.04 -0.24 12.54
N GLY A 142 0.63 -0.84 11.55
CA GLY A 142 0.17 -2.06 10.89
C GLY A 142 0.04 -3.24 11.85
N ILE A 143 1.01 -3.46 12.72
CA ILE A 143 0.98 -4.54 13.72
C ILE A 143 -0.19 -4.35 14.72
N ILE A 144 -0.42 -3.11 15.16
CA ILE A 144 -1.50 -2.80 16.12
C ILE A 144 -2.88 -2.89 15.44
N LEU A 145 -3.00 -2.42 14.20
CA LEU A 145 -4.28 -2.34 13.48
C LEU A 145 -4.67 -3.67 12.81
N LEU A 146 -3.73 -4.57 12.54
CA LEU A 146 -3.99 -5.84 11.88
C LEU A 146 -5.03 -6.69 12.63
N PRO A 147 -4.96 -6.89 13.95
CA PRO A 147 -5.99 -7.60 14.70
C PRO A 147 -7.37 -6.94 14.56
N ILE A 148 -7.44 -5.60 14.63
CA ILE A 148 -8.69 -4.84 14.51
C ILE A 148 -9.33 -5.03 13.12
N LEU A 149 -8.52 -5.14 12.07
CA LEU A 149 -8.99 -5.35 10.71
C LEU A 149 -9.47 -6.79 10.47
N ILE A 150 -8.83 -7.77 11.12
CA ILE A 150 -9.17 -9.20 11.00
C ILE A 150 -10.40 -9.56 11.82
N ILE A 151 -10.50 -9.09 13.05
CA ILE A 151 -11.63 -9.37 13.94
C ILE A 151 -12.89 -8.75 13.35
N LYS A 152 -13.93 -9.56 13.15
CA LYS A 152 -15.27 -9.09 12.80
C LYS A 152 -15.88 -8.37 14.01
N ILE A 153 -15.60 -7.08 14.14
CA ILE A 153 -16.34 -6.22 15.05
C ILE A 153 -17.52 -5.68 14.23
N ASP A 154 -18.68 -6.32 14.37
CA ASP A 154 -19.86 -6.08 13.55
C ASP A 154 -20.39 -4.63 13.69
N ASN A 155 -20.05 -3.95 14.76
CA ASN A 155 -20.56 -2.61 15.09
C ASN A 155 -19.75 -1.42 14.50
N LEU A 156 -18.64 -1.66 13.74
CA LEU A 156 -17.76 -0.57 13.30
C LEU A 156 -17.23 -0.71 11.85
N PRO A 157 -18.08 -1.01 10.84
CA PRO A 157 -17.60 -1.16 9.45
C PRO A 157 -16.99 0.14 8.90
N GLY A 158 -17.50 1.31 9.28
CA GLY A 158 -17.00 2.62 8.86
C GLY A 158 -15.57 2.87 9.32
N ILE A 159 -15.24 2.56 10.57
CA ILE A 159 -13.90 2.78 11.14
C ILE A 159 -12.84 1.95 10.40
N LYS A 160 -13.14 0.69 10.06
CA LYS A 160 -12.23 -0.16 9.26
C LYS A 160 -11.93 0.46 7.89
N ASN A 161 -12.93 1.03 7.25
CA ASN A 161 -12.75 1.70 5.97
C ASN A 161 -11.88 2.96 6.11
N ILE A 162 -12.15 3.80 7.12
CA ILE A 162 -11.34 5.00 7.43
C ILE A 162 -9.87 4.63 7.63
N ILE A 163 -9.61 3.64 8.48
CA ILE A 163 -8.25 3.15 8.76
C ILE A 163 -7.59 2.68 7.46
N SER A 164 -8.26 1.86 6.66
CA SER A 164 -7.70 1.29 5.43
C SER A 164 -7.35 2.36 4.40
N TRP A 165 -8.20 3.38 4.21
CA TRP A 165 -7.95 4.48 3.29
C TRP A 165 -6.79 5.36 3.74
N ASN A 166 -6.76 5.76 5.02
CA ASN A 166 -5.69 6.59 5.55
C ASN A 166 -4.35 5.84 5.56
N TYR A 167 -4.36 4.56 5.92
CA TYR A 167 -3.16 3.73 5.90
C TYR A 167 -2.59 3.57 4.48
N PHE A 168 -3.45 3.38 3.48
CA PHE A 168 -3.05 3.34 2.09
C PHE A 168 -2.45 4.67 1.61
N LEU A 169 -3.04 5.80 1.98
CA LEU A 169 -2.49 7.14 1.66
C LEU A 169 -1.09 7.34 2.27
N LEU A 170 -0.88 6.91 3.51
CA LEU A 170 0.44 6.98 4.15
C LEU A 170 1.49 6.12 3.45
N ILE A 171 1.11 4.93 2.96
CA ILE A 171 2.00 4.11 2.11
C ILE A 171 2.38 4.87 0.83
N GLN A 172 1.44 5.55 0.18
CA GLN A 172 1.73 6.32 -1.04
C GLN A 172 2.61 7.54 -0.75
N THR A 173 2.43 8.20 0.40
CA THR A 173 3.28 9.32 0.85
C THR A 173 4.75 8.91 0.95
N TYR A 174 5.06 7.68 1.32
CA TYR A 174 6.43 7.17 1.31
C TYR A 174 7.06 7.21 -0.09
N PHE A 175 6.31 6.83 -1.13
CA PHE A 175 6.81 6.86 -2.51
C PHE A 175 7.03 8.31 -2.99
N LEU A 176 6.15 9.24 -2.61
CA LEU A 176 6.32 10.67 -2.88
C LEU A 176 7.59 11.21 -2.22
N LEU A 177 7.81 10.92 -0.94
CA LEU A 177 9.03 11.31 -0.23
C LEU A 177 10.29 10.70 -0.86
N SER A 178 10.19 9.49 -1.41
CA SER A 178 11.30 8.85 -2.12
C SER A 178 11.64 9.57 -3.42
N TYR A 179 10.62 10.02 -4.16
CA TYR A 179 10.81 10.82 -5.37
C TYR A 179 11.49 12.16 -5.03
N LEU A 180 11.00 12.86 -4.00
CA LEU A 180 11.59 14.14 -3.56
C LEU A 180 13.04 13.96 -3.08
N TYR A 181 13.34 12.86 -2.41
CA TYR A 181 14.71 12.51 -2.01
C TYR A 181 15.65 12.29 -3.19
N LEU A 182 15.19 11.69 -4.28
CA LEU A 182 16.01 11.46 -5.47
C LEU A 182 16.21 12.72 -6.30
N ARG A 183 15.20 13.62 -6.31
CA ARG A 183 15.25 14.87 -7.06
C ARG A 183 16.24 15.90 -6.46
N ASN A 184 16.35 15.95 -5.16
CA ASN A 184 17.29 16.83 -4.44
C ASN A 184 18.66 16.16 -4.25
#